data_13601172326b6d0e5999b7c112c6a0ae
#
_entry.id   13601172326b6d0e5999b7c112c6a0ae
#
_cell.length_a   1.000
_cell.length_b   1.000
_cell.length_c   1.000
_cell.angle_alpha   90.00
_cell.angle_beta   90.00
_cell.angle_gamma   90.00
#
_symmetry.space_group_name_H-M   'P 1'
#
loop_
_entity.id
_entity.type
_entity.pdbx_description
1 polymer ?
#
loop_
_entity_poly.entity_id
_entity_poly.type
_entity_poly.pdbx_seq_one_letter_code
_entity_poly.pdbx_strand_id
1 'polypeptide(L)'
;MAQQLVIISGPPGAGKSSAAEALCERYDRMLHIEMSVLRDSLRMGRLRPWDTSTEGRRQRELFVASACDMARRFLAAGYGVVIDDVVTPEDLPAYRNALAGVEAIVHVVVLLPPLDVLRERVQSDEWQRAGRLEALYERFARWQDVAKVEAADLAPELVADRVMSLAAEGRALLQNAK
;
A
#
# COMPACT_ATOMS: atom_id res chain seq x y z
N MET A 1 -3.36 -20.79 9.99
CA MET A 1 -3.01 -20.21 8.66
C MET A 1 -1.65 -19.53 8.79
N ALA A 2 -0.81 -19.57 7.74
CA ALA A 2 0.47 -18.87 7.77
C ALA A 2 0.22 -17.36 7.97
N GLN A 3 1.06 -16.72 8.78
CA GLN A 3 1.00 -15.28 8.99
C GLN A 3 1.28 -14.57 7.67
N GLN A 4 0.44 -13.64 7.30
CA GLN A 4 0.54 -12.89 6.03
C GLN A 4 0.62 -11.40 6.31
N LEU A 5 1.47 -10.73 5.58
CA LEU A 5 1.48 -9.28 5.45
C LEU A 5 1.12 -8.93 4.01
N VAL A 6 0.08 -8.12 3.83
CA VAL A 6 -0.35 -7.64 2.52
C VAL A 6 -0.14 -6.13 2.44
N ILE A 7 0.60 -5.68 1.45
CA ILE A 7 0.72 -4.26 1.11
C ILE A 7 -0.22 -4.00 -0.07
N ILE A 8 -1.27 -3.21 0.16
CA ILE A 8 -2.17 -2.74 -0.88
C ILE A 8 -1.70 -1.37 -1.33
N SER A 9 -1.22 -1.28 -2.56
CA SER A 9 -0.72 -0.05 -3.15
C SER A 9 -1.60 0.45 -4.29
N GLY A 10 -1.28 1.61 -4.81
CA GLY A 10 -1.97 2.26 -5.92
C GLY A 10 -2.08 3.77 -5.72
N PRO A 11 -2.49 4.51 -6.76
CA PRO A 11 -2.63 5.97 -6.68
C PRO A 11 -3.75 6.37 -5.71
N PRO A 12 -3.82 7.65 -5.31
CA PRO A 12 -4.98 8.20 -4.61
C PRO A 12 -6.27 7.92 -5.39
N GLY A 13 -7.36 7.63 -4.68
CA GLY A 13 -8.66 7.29 -5.30
C GLY A 13 -8.78 5.85 -5.80
N ALA A 14 -7.73 5.02 -5.69
CA ALA A 14 -7.75 3.63 -6.17
C ALA A 14 -8.61 2.68 -5.31
N GLY A 15 -9.08 3.10 -4.13
CA GLY A 15 -9.92 2.27 -3.25
C GLY A 15 -9.12 1.40 -2.26
N LYS A 16 -7.86 1.76 -1.99
CA LYS A 16 -6.96 0.97 -1.11
C LYS A 16 -7.52 0.74 0.29
N SER A 17 -7.94 1.80 0.97
CA SER A 17 -8.42 1.71 2.36
C SER A 17 -9.69 0.86 2.44
N SER A 18 -10.65 1.06 1.53
CA SER A 18 -11.87 0.24 1.48
C SER A 18 -11.57 -1.24 1.20
N ALA A 19 -10.61 -1.52 0.30
CA ALA A 19 -10.17 -2.89 0.04
C ALA A 19 -9.44 -3.51 1.24
N ALA A 20 -8.64 -2.71 1.97
CA ALA A 20 -7.97 -3.16 3.19
C ALA A 20 -8.96 -3.46 4.32
N GLU A 21 -9.97 -2.63 4.51
CA GLU A 21 -11.07 -2.87 5.46
C GLU A 21 -11.81 -4.16 5.12
N ALA A 22 -12.26 -4.31 3.86
CA ALA A 22 -12.92 -5.53 3.40
C ALA A 22 -12.03 -6.78 3.52
N LEU A 23 -10.72 -6.64 3.33
CA LEU A 23 -9.77 -7.72 3.55
C LEU A 23 -9.70 -8.12 5.03
N CYS A 24 -9.71 -7.15 5.96
CA CYS A 24 -9.72 -7.43 7.39
C CYS A 24 -10.94 -8.29 7.82
N GLU A 25 -12.10 -8.08 7.20
CA GLU A 25 -13.32 -8.84 7.49
C GLU A 25 -13.22 -10.33 7.11
N ARG A 26 -12.20 -10.74 6.35
CA ARG A 26 -11.93 -12.14 5.97
C ARG A 26 -11.11 -12.90 7.02
N TYR A 27 -10.68 -12.24 8.09
CA TYR A 27 -9.78 -12.81 9.10
C TYR A 27 -10.30 -12.56 10.52
N ASP A 28 -10.14 -13.52 11.41
CA ASP A 28 -10.47 -13.37 12.83
C ASP A 28 -9.58 -12.34 13.52
N ARG A 29 -8.34 -12.18 13.05
CA ARG A 29 -7.33 -11.28 13.61
C ARG A 29 -6.48 -10.68 12.51
N MET A 30 -6.73 -9.41 12.21
CA MET A 30 -5.95 -8.66 11.22
C MET A 30 -5.81 -7.21 11.64
N LEU A 31 -4.59 -6.70 11.56
CA LEU A 31 -4.29 -5.28 11.78
C LEU A 31 -4.34 -4.56 10.43
N HIS A 32 -5.07 -3.47 10.36
CA HIS A 32 -5.01 -2.52 9.25
C HIS A 32 -4.14 -1.32 9.66
N ILE A 33 -3.09 -1.06 8.89
CA ILE A 33 -2.24 0.13 9.01
C ILE A 33 -2.51 1.03 7.82
N GLU A 34 -3.33 2.05 8.03
CA GLU A 34 -3.58 3.09 7.04
C GLU A 34 -2.47 4.14 7.12
N MET A 35 -1.58 4.18 6.12
CA MET A 35 -0.42 5.07 6.11
C MET A 35 -0.78 6.54 6.02
N SER A 36 -1.93 6.88 5.46
CA SER A 36 -2.44 8.26 5.43
C SER A 36 -2.73 8.75 6.85
N VAL A 37 -3.42 7.95 7.65
CA VAL A 37 -3.75 8.24 9.06
C VAL A 37 -2.46 8.31 9.91
N LEU A 38 -1.54 7.38 9.69
CA LEU A 38 -0.25 7.40 10.40
C LEU A 38 0.54 8.69 10.11
N ARG A 39 0.58 9.12 8.84
CA ARG A 39 1.23 10.38 8.45
C ARG A 39 0.53 11.60 9.05
N ASP A 40 -0.78 11.57 9.17
CA ASP A 40 -1.58 12.66 9.74
C ASP A 40 -1.37 12.83 11.25
N SER A 41 -0.80 11.83 11.93
CA SER A 41 -0.40 11.93 13.33
C SER A 41 0.76 12.90 13.55
N LEU A 42 1.60 13.16 12.54
CA LEU A 42 2.63 14.20 12.58
C LEU A 42 1.98 15.59 12.41
N ARG A 43 1.64 16.22 13.51
CA ARG A 43 0.85 17.48 13.51
C ARG A 43 1.66 18.70 13.10
N MET A 44 2.95 18.74 13.40
CA MET A 44 3.82 19.87 13.07
C MET A 44 5.02 19.37 12.25
N GLY A 45 5.42 20.16 11.25
CA GLY A 45 6.56 19.82 10.39
C GLY A 45 6.28 18.74 9.33
N ARG A 46 5.02 18.32 9.18
CA ARG A 46 4.65 17.34 8.16
C ARG A 46 4.86 17.89 6.75
N LEU A 47 5.62 17.16 5.94
CA LEU A 47 5.82 17.47 4.53
C LEU A 47 4.84 16.67 3.65
N ARG A 48 4.67 17.14 2.43
CA ARG A 48 3.79 16.48 1.46
C ARG A 48 4.37 15.14 1.01
N PRO A 49 3.54 14.14 0.66
CA PRO A 49 4.03 12.82 0.22
C PRO A 49 4.98 12.87 -0.98
N TRP A 50 4.87 13.91 -1.81
CA TRP A 50 5.71 14.13 -3.00
C TRP A 50 6.89 15.07 -2.75
N ASP A 51 7.16 15.48 -1.51
CA ASP A 51 8.31 16.30 -1.19
C ASP A 51 9.60 15.50 -1.41
N THR A 52 10.50 16.02 -2.28
CA THR A 52 11.75 15.36 -2.65
C THR A 52 12.96 15.88 -1.87
N SER A 53 12.74 16.78 -0.91
CA SER A 53 13.80 17.26 -0.02
C SER A 53 14.38 16.12 0.82
N THR A 54 15.55 16.35 1.41
CA THR A 54 16.18 15.39 2.33
C THR A 54 15.25 15.08 3.51
N GLU A 55 14.59 16.10 4.06
CA GLU A 55 13.65 15.92 5.17
C GLU A 55 12.38 15.17 4.72
N GLY A 56 11.83 15.44 3.52
CA GLY A 56 10.70 14.70 2.98
C GLY A 56 10.98 13.21 2.80
N ARG A 57 12.19 12.87 2.31
CA ARG A 57 12.64 11.47 2.21
C ARG A 57 12.77 10.83 3.59
N ARG A 58 13.41 11.53 4.54
CA ARG A 58 13.56 11.05 5.91
C ARG A 58 12.22 10.79 6.59
N GLN A 59 11.24 11.68 6.42
CA GLN A 59 9.91 11.46 6.99
C GLN A 59 9.24 10.22 6.39
N ARG A 60 9.33 9.98 5.08
CA ARG A 60 8.81 8.76 4.46
C ARG A 60 9.46 7.51 5.03
N GLU A 61 10.78 7.48 5.14
CA GLU A 61 11.53 6.36 5.74
C GLU A 61 11.10 6.09 7.17
N LEU A 62 10.93 7.14 8.00
CA LEU A 62 10.47 7.00 9.38
C LEU A 62 9.05 6.41 9.45
N PHE A 63 8.12 6.85 8.60
CA PHE A 63 6.76 6.30 8.58
C PHE A 63 6.75 4.84 8.13
N VAL A 64 7.52 4.49 7.10
CA VAL A 64 7.64 3.10 6.64
C VAL A 64 8.23 2.23 7.75
N ALA A 65 9.32 2.66 8.39
CA ALA A 65 9.93 1.94 9.50
C ALA A 65 8.94 1.74 10.67
N SER A 66 8.23 2.80 11.07
CA SER A 66 7.24 2.73 12.16
C SER A 66 6.08 1.77 11.84
N ALA A 67 5.56 1.81 10.62
CA ALA A 67 4.51 0.89 10.18
C ALA A 67 5.00 -0.56 10.17
N CYS A 68 6.21 -0.80 9.67
CA CYS A 68 6.81 -2.14 9.63
C CYS A 68 7.15 -2.67 11.04
N ASP A 69 7.58 -1.81 11.97
CA ASP A 69 7.80 -2.21 13.37
C ASP A 69 6.49 -2.58 14.06
N MET A 70 5.42 -1.83 13.82
CA MET A 70 4.08 -2.19 14.29
C MET A 70 3.64 -3.52 13.68
N ALA A 71 3.76 -3.69 12.36
CA ALA A 71 3.42 -4.91 11.65
C ALA A 71 4.17 -6.12 12.22
N ARG A 72 5.48 -6.01 12.46
CA ARG A 72 6.33 -7.05 13.03
C ARG A 72 5.82 -7.55 14.39
N ARG A 73 5.41 -6.63 15.27
CA ARG A 73 4.88 -6.97 16.61
C ARG A 73 3.56 -7.72 16.52
N PHE A 74 2.66 -7.31 15.65
CA PHE A 74 1.37 -7.96 15.46
C PHE A 74 1.50 -9.32 14.77
N LEU A 75 2.36 -9.45 13.77
CA LEU A 75 2.69 -10.73 13.15
C LEU A 75 3.25 -11.72 14.20
N ALA A 76 4.20 -11.29 15.03
CA ALA A 76 4.75 -12.13 16.10
C ALA A 76 3.69 -12.55 17.14
N ALA A 77 2.63 -11.77 17.31
CA ALA A 77 1.48 -12.12 18.15
C ALA A 77 0.39 -12.96 17.45
N GLY A 78 0.62 -13.40 16.21
CA GLY A 78 -0.27 -14.27 15.46
C GLY A 78 -1.39 -13.56 14.68
N TYR A 79 -1.27 -12.25 14.47
CA TYR A 79 -2.20 -11.47 13.62
C TYR A 79 -1.74 -11.49 12.16
N GLY A 80 -2.68 -11.41 11.22
CA GLY A 80 -2.39 -10.93 9.88
C GLY A 80 -2.21 -9.40 9.89
N VAL A 81 -1.57 -8.85 8.86
CA VAL A 81 -1.40 -7.40 8.72
C VAL A 81 -1.68 -6.98 7.29
N VAL A 82 -2.45 -5.90 7.12
CA VAL A 82 -2.56 -5.18 5.87
C VAL A 82 -2.05 -3.75 6.06
N ILE A 83 -1.20 -3.31 5.14
CA ILE A 83 -0.72 -1.92 5.06
C ILE A 83 -1.28 -1.33 3.77
N ASP A 84 -2.04 -0.25 3.84
CA ASP A 84 -2.41 0.49 2.65
C ASP A 84 -1.58 1.76 2.52
N ASP A 85 -0.92 1.92 1.37
CA ASP A 85 -0.06 3.06 1.08
C ASP A 85 0.05 3.32 -0.43
N VAL A 86 0.64 4.44 -0.81
CA VAL A 86 1.09 4.74 -2.17
C VAL A 86 2.55 4.29 -2.29
N VAL A 87 2.76 3.00 -2.54
CA VAL A 87 4.09 2.39 -2.67
C VAL A 87 4.44 2.26 -4.14
N THR A 88 5.42 3.00 -4.60
CA THR A 88 5.96 2.89 -5.95
C THR A 88 7.13 1.90 -6.01
N PRO A 89 7.62 1.49 -7.20
CA PRO A 89 8.79 0.61 -7.29
C PRO A 89 10.01 1.13 -6.53
N GLU A 90 10.18 2.45 -6.48
CA GLU A 90 11.30 3.11 -5.80
C GLU A 90 11.17 3.09 -4.26
N ASP A 91 9.96 2.91 -3.75
CA ASP A 91 9.71 2.83 -2.30
C ASP A 91 9.90 1.40 -1.76
N LEU A 92 9.83 0.37 -2.62
CA LEU A 92 9.95 -1.03 -2.22
C LEU A 92 11.20 -1.37 -1.42
N PRO A 93 12.40 -0.85 -1.75
CA PRO A 93 13.60 -1.13 -0.96
C PRO A 93 13.46 -0.76 0.52
N ALA A 94 12.77 0.36 0.82
CA ALA A 94 12.52 0.78 2.21
C ALA A 94 11.65 -0.24 2.96
N TYR A 95 10.58 -0.73 2.32
CA TYR A 95 9.73 -1.79 2.89
C TYR A 95 10.48 -3.11 3.06
N ARG A 96 11.26 -3.54 2.05
CA ARG A 96 12.07 -4.77 2.12
C ARG A 96 13.06 -4.72 3.28
N ASN A 97 13.77 -3.60 3.42
CA ASN A 97 14.74 -3.42 4.49
C ASN A 97 14.06 -3.41 5.87
N ALA A 98 12.96 -2.69 6.02
CA ALA A 98 12.22 -2.61 7.26
C ALA A 98 11.54 -3.93 7.65
N LEU A 99 11.18 -4.78 6.69
CA LEU A 99 10.59 -6.11 6.91
C LEU A 99 11.61 -7.24 6.91
N ALA A 100 12.90 -6.96 6.79
CA ALA A 100 13.94 -7.99 6.81
C ALA A 100 13.87 -8.83 8.11
N GLY A 101 13.91 -10.16 7.96
CA GLY A 101 13.81 -11.09 9.09
C GLY A 101 12.42 -11.30 9.66
N VAL A 102 11.37 -10.78 9.03
CA VAL A 102 9.98 -11.12 9.38
C VAL A 102 9.67 -12.53 8.87
N GLU A 103 9.20 -13.39 9.78
CA GLU A 103 8.78 -14.77 9.46
C GLU A 103 7.35 -14.82 8.93
N ALA A 104 7.03 -13.98 7.96
CA ALA A 104 5.72 -13.94 7.31
C ALA A 104 5.86 -13.82 5.81
N ILE A 105 4.88 -14.32 5.08
CA ILE A 105 4.83 -14.13 3.64
C ILE A 105 4.35 -12.69 3.39
N VAL A 106 5.16 -11.92 2.65
CA VAL A 106 4.84 -10.53 2.29
C VAL A 106 4.34 -10.48 0.86
N HIS A 107 3.16 -9.90 0.69
CA HIS A 107 2.52 -9.70 -0.60
C HIS A 107 2.42 -8.22 -0.94
N VAL A 108 2.54 -7.87 -2.21
CA VAL A 108 2.28 -6.50 -2.73
C VAL A 108 1.28 -6.60 -3.87
N VAL A 109 0.20 -5.86 -3.77
CA VAL A 109 -0.82 -5.76 -4.81
C VAL A 109 -1.09 -4.28 -5.10
N VAL A 110 -1.13 -3.94 -6.37
CA VAL A 110 -1.45 -2.58 -6.84
C VAL A 110 -2.89 -2.52 -7.32
N LEU A 111 -3.69 -1.65 -6.73
CA LEU A 111 -4.99 -1.29 -7.28
C LEU A 111 -4.78 -0.17 -8.32
N LEU A 112 -5.16 -0.45 -9.57
CA LEU A 112 -4.95 0.49 -10.67
C LEU A 112 -6.22 0.59 -11.54
N PRO A 113 -7.26 1.29 -11.05
CA PRO A 113 -8.41 1.61 -11.90
C PRO A 113 -8.00 2.57 -13.02
N PRO A 114 -8.78 2.70 -14.10
CA PRO A 114 -8.52 3.63 -15.19
C PRO A 114 -8.32 5.08 -14.70
N LEU A 115 -7.51 5.84 -15.43
CA LEU A 115 -7.11 7.19 -15.02
C LEU A 115 -8.28 8.17 -14.93
N ASP A 116 -9.27 8.05 -15.80
CA ASP A 116 -10.51 8.84 -15.77
C ASP A 116 -11.30 8.63 -14.48
N VAL A 117 -11.43 7.38 -14.04
CA VAL A 117 -12.04 7.02 -12.76
C VAL A 117 -11.29 7.64 -11.57
N LEU A 118 -9.96 7.63 -11.63
CA LEU A 118 -9.14 8.27 -10.59
C LEU A 118 -9.33 9.78 -10.56
N ARG A 119 -9.42 10.44 -11.73
CA ARG A 119 -9.68 11.88 -11.84
C ARG A 119 -11.04 12.27 -11.23
N GLU A 120 -12.05 11.44 -11.41
CA GLU A 120 -13.37 11.67 -10.81
C GLU A 120 -13.36 11.49 -9.28
N ARG A 121 -12.63 10.49 -8.78
CA ARG A 121 -12.57 10.17 -7.35
C ARG A 121 -11.66 11.10 -6.55
N VAL A 122 -10.57 11.60 -7.16
CA VAL A 122 -9.61 12.48 -6.52
C VAL A 122 -10.04 13.93 -6.70
N GLN A 123 -10.85 14.45 -5.76
CA GLN A 123 -11.32 15.85 -5.80
C GLN A 123 -10.31 16.84 -5.22
N SER A 124 -9.19 16.37 -4.68
CA SER A 124 -8.15 17.22 -4.10
C SER A 124 -7.37 17.95 -5.20
N ASP A 125 -7.48 19.27 -5.23
CA ASP A 125 -6.71 20.16 -6.11
C ASP A 125 -5.19 19.86 -6.11
N GLU A 126 -4.66 19.40 -4.99
CA GLU A 126 -3.23 19.16 -4.81
C GLU A 126 -2.71 18.01 -5.68
N TRP A 127 -3.53 16.95 -5.86
CA TRP A 127 -3.18 15.82 -6.72
C TRP A 127 -3.48 16.09 -8.19
N GLN A 128 -4.51 16.88 -8.49
CA GLN A 128 -4.87 17.25 -9.85
C GLN A 128 -3.91 18.30 -10.43
N ARG A 129 -3.33 19.16 -9.56
CA ARG A 129 -2.40 20.20 -10.02
C ARG A 129 -1.10 19.61 -10.57
N ALA A 130 -0.62 20.20 -11.66
CA ALA A 130 0.68 19.90 -12.29
C ALA A 130 0.84 18.44 -12.76
N GLY A 131 -0.25 17.74 -13.11
CA GLY A 131 -0.19 16.38 -13.66
C GLY A 131 0.39 15.33 -12.70
N ARG A 132 0.31 15.56 -11.39
CA ARG A 132 0.87 14.63 -10.39
C ARG A 132 0.16 13.28 -10.39
N LEU A 133 -1.15 13.28 -10.54
CA LEU A 133 -1.95 12.05 -10.59
C LEU A 133 -1.56 11.23 -11.83
N GLU A 134 -1.45 11.88 -12.98
CA GLU A 134 -1.06 11.27 -14.24
C GLU A 134 0.35 10.68 -14.18
N ALA A 135 1.31 11.46 -13.69
CA ALA A 135 2.70 11.02 -13.55
C ALA A 135 2.80 9.80 -12.59
N LEU A 136 2.02 9.81 -11.51
CA LEU A 136 1.98 8.69 -10.57
C LEU A 136 1.29 7.47 -11.20
N TYR A 137 0.18 7.67 -11.90
CA TYR A 137 -0.52 6.61 -12.63
C TYR A 137 0.40 5.90 -13.63
N GLU A 138 1.15 6.66 -14.43
CA GLU A 138 2.09 6.11 -15.40
C GLU A 138 3.19 5.27 -14.74
N ARG A 139 3.68 5.66 -13.57
CA ARG A 139 4.66 4.86 -12.81
C ARG A 139 4.08 3.51 -12.42
N PHE A 140 2.85 3.46 -11.92
CA PHE A 140 2.15 2.22 -11.61
C PHE A 140 1.85 1.39 -12.86
N ALA A 141 1.42 2.03 -13.96
CA ALA A 141 1.13 1.35 -15.22
C ALA A 141 2.37 0.64 -15.80
N ARG A 142 3.53 1.30 -15.73
CA ARG A 142 4.81 0.76 -16.22
C ARG A 142 5.42 -0.32 -15.31
N TRP A 143 4.97 -0.43 -14.07
CA TRP A 143 5.49 -1.43 -13.14
C TRP A 143 4.98 -2.82 -13.55
N GLN A 144 5.87 -3.66 -14.11
CA GLN A 144 5.52 -4.97 -14.69
C GLN A 144 5.55 -6.10 -13.65
N ASP A 145 6.51 -6.07 -12.72
CA ASP A 145 6.78 -7.16 -11.77
C ASP A 145 5.93 -7.07 -10.49
N VAL A 146 4.66 -6.67 -10.63
CA VAL A 146 3.71 -6.57 -9.53
C VAL A 146 2.32 -7.02 -9.94
N ALA A 147 1.61 -7.69 -9.04
CA ALA A 147 0.21 -8.03 -9.26
C ALA A 147 -0.64 -6.76 -9.28
N LYS A 148 -1.48 -6.60 -10.30
CA LYS A 148 -2.39 -5.47 -10.45
C LYS A 148 -3.83 -5.93 -10.44
N VAL A 149 -4.69 -5.15 -9.79
CA VAL A 149 -6.14 -5.32 -9.80
C VAL A 149 -6.75 -4.04 -10.35
N GLU A 150 -7.51 -4.18 -11.42
CA GLU A 150 -8.41 -3.11 -11.86
C GLU A 150 -9.64 -3.11 -10.96
N ALA A 151 -9.83 -2.02 -10.22
CA ALA A 151 -10.83 -1.92 -9.16
C ALA A 151 -11.89 -0.83 -9.45
N ALA A 152 -12.13 -0.49 -10.74
CA ALA A 152 -13.05 0.57 -11.11
C ALA A 152 -14.49 0.26 -10.70
N ASP A 153 -14.97 -0.91 -11.11
CA ASP A 153 -16.38 -1.34 -11.00
C ASP A 153 -16.57 -2.48 -9.98
N LEU A 154 -15.55 -2.75 -9.16
CA LEU A 154 -15.62 -3.80 -8.16
C LEU A 154 -16.00 -3.24 -6.80
N ALA A 155 -16.93 -3.91 -6.13
CA ALA A 155 -17.16 -3.69 -4.70
C ALA A 155 -15.90 -4.03 -3.89
N PRO A 156 -15.64 -3.34 -2.76
CA PRO A 156 -14.45 -3.57 -1.94
C PRO A 156 -14.22 -5.04 -1.56
N GLU A 157 -15.29 -5.78 -1.32
CA GLU A 157 -15.28 -7.21 -0.97
C GLU A 157 -14.72 -8.06 -2.11
N LEU A 158 -15.08 -7.75 -3.36
CA LEU A 158 -14.58 -8.45 -4.54
C LEU A 158 -13.11 -8.10 -4.80
N VAL A 159 -12.70 -6.85 -4.52
CA VAL A 159 -11.30 -6.46 -4.58
C VAL A 159 -10.49 -7.24 -3.54
N ALA A 160 -10.98 -7.36 -2.31
CA ALA A 160 -10.35 -8.14 -1.24
C ALA A 160 -10.21 -9.62 -1.64
N ASP A 161 -11.26 -10.23 -2.20
CA ASP A 161 -11.24 -11.62 -2.68
C ASP A 161 -10.20 -11.80 -3.81
N ARG A 162 -10.06 -10.81 -4.70
CA ARG A 162 -9.05 -10.84 -5.76
C ARG A 162 -7.62 -10.72 -5.21
N VAL A 163 -7.41 -9.85 -4.21
CA VAL A 163 -6.13 -9.72 -3.50
C VAL A 163 -5.75 -11.05 -2.85
N MET A 164 -6.68 -11.71 -2.15
CA MET A 164 -6.46 -13.02 -1.53
C MET A 164 -6.12 -14.10 -2.57
N SER A 165 -6.82 -14.14 -3.70
CA SER A 165 -6.52 -15.09 -4.77
C SER A 165 -5.11 -14.91 -5.32
N LEU A 166 -4.69 -13.67 -5.59
CA LEU A 166 -3.34 -13.35 -6.07
C LEU A 166 -2.25 -13.73 -5.05
N ALA A 167 -2.54 -13.54 -3.76
CA ALA A 167 -1.65 -13.95 -2.69
C ALA A 167 -1.52 -15.49 -2.62
N ALA A 168 -2.64 -16.21 -2.68
CA ALA A 168 -2.67 -17.67 -2.65
C ALA A 168 -1.98 -18.30 -3.88
N GLU A 169 -2.09 -17.66 -5.06
CA GLU A 169 -1.42 -18.08 -6.30
C GLU A 169 0.09 -17.77 -6.30
N GLY A 170 0.62 -17.10 -5.27
CA GLY A 170 2.02 -16.65 -5.21
C GLY A 170 2.37 -15.52 -6.20
N ARG A 171 1.38 -14.90 -6.83
CA ARG A 171 1.56 -13.85 -7.85
C ARG A 171 1.83 -12.47 -7.25
N ALA A 172 1.55 -12.31 -5.97
CA ALA A 172 1.70 -11.05 -5.24
C ALA A 172 2.94 -11.04 -4.32
N LEU A 173 3.82 -12.01 -4.38
CA LEU A 173 4.98 -12.12 -3.49
C LEU A 173 5.92 -10.92 -3.63
N LEU A 174 6.24 -10.30 -2.51
CA LEU A 174 7.37 -9.37 -2.44
C LEU A 174 8.65 -10.20 -2.49
N GLN A 175 9.22 -10.35 -3.70
CA GLN A 175 10.48 -11.08 -3.85
C GLN A 175 11.58 -10.39 -3.04
N ASN A 176 12.19 -11.13 -2.13
CA ASN A 176 13.42 -10.68 -1.48
C ASN A 176 14.48 -10.50 -2.57
N ALA A 177 15.12 -9.34 -2.64
CA ALA A 177 16.32 -9.18 -3.45
C ALA A 177 17.35 -10.21 -2.95
N LYS A 178 17.81 -11.06 -3.89
CA LYS A 178 18.91 -11.99 -3.63
C LYS A 178 20.19 -11.22 -3.35
#